data_87f663dd383b280c0fdabaaf5552f600
#
_entry.id   87f663dd383b280c0fdabaaf5552f600
#
_cell.length_a   1.000
_cell.length_b   1.000
_cell.length_c   1.000
_cell.angle_alpha   90.00
_cell.angle_beta   90.00
_cell.angle_gamma   90.00
#
_symmetry.space_group_name_H-M   'P 1'
#
loop_
_entity.id
_entity.type
_entity.pdbx_description
1 polymer ?
#
loop_
_entity_poly.entity_id
_entity_poly.type
_entity_poly.pdbx_seq_one_letter_code
_entity_poly.pdbx_strand_id
1 'polypeptide(L)'
;MEGRKIMTKYERKVYQHGTLGMLVPGLFEGTMTVADLLKHGDWGIGTASGLDGEMILLDHVPYLAQSNGEIRILKPEEKVPFATVHFEEIKDSFKVENLTQKELEDKILADYPYKNVFFAVKIVGNFSTVKTRVVEKQTRPYKTLLQVANEQAVFESTDISGTVIGYFAPKMFQGMAAAGYHLHFLADNKSIGGHLLDFKIKEATVYLQPFTSIEQHLPIDNQEFLNKDLDIADMHDQIQKAEG
;
A
#
# COMPACT_ATOMS: atom_id res chain seq x y z
N MET A 1 17.10 10.00 -37.09
CA MET A 1 17.97 9.46 -36.03
C MET A 1 17.18 9.60 -34.72
N GLU A 2 16.45 8.55 -34.34
CA GLU A 2 15.72 8.50 -33.09
C GLU A 2 16.72 8.34 -31.94
N GLY A 3 16.75 9.33 -31.06
CA GLY A 3 17.61 9.32 -29.88
C GLY A 3 17.23 8.16 -28.97
N ARG A 4 18.05 7.15 -28.89
CA ARG A 4 18.02 6.11 -27.86
C ARG A 4 18.10 6.81 -26.51
N LYS A 5 16.96 6.91 -25.80
CA LYS A 5 16.94 7.33 -24.40
C LYS A 5 17.85 6.37 -23.64
N ILE A 6 19.00 6.86 -23.17
CA ILE A 6 19.88 6.07 -22.31
C ILE A 6 19.11 5.93 -21.00
N MET A 7 18.51 4.75 -20.79
CA MET A 7 17.87 4.41 -19.53
C MET A 7 18.96 4.42 -18.45
N THR A 8 18.88 5.37 -17.56
CA THR A 8 19.82 5.47 -16.44
C THR A 8 19.53 4.31 -15.47
N LYS A 9 20.60 3.71 -14.94
CA LYS A 9 20.62 2.53 -14.04
C LYS A 9 19.81 2.71 -12.72
N TYR A 10 19.03 3.77 -12.58
CA TYR A 10 18.33 4.20 -11.36
C TYR A 10 16.81 4.33 -11.51
N GLU A 11 16.20 3.87 -12.59
CA GLU A 11 14.77 4.12 -12.88
C GLU A 11 13.81 3.24 -12.07
N ARG A 12 14.25 2.14 -11.45
CA ARG A 12 13.41 1.28 -10.59
C ARG A 12 13.42 1.79 -9.14
N LYS A 13 12.74 2.89 -8.92
CA LYS A 13 12.66 3.56 -7.63
C LYS A 13 11.25 3.42 -7.05
N VAL A 14 11.15 3.05 -5.79
CA VAL A 14 9.95 3.25 -4.99
C VAL A 14 10.10 4.53 -4.18
N TYR A 15 9.05 5.33 -4.14
CA TYR A 15 8.95 6.54 -3.32
C TYR A 15 7.99 6.28 -2.16
N GLN A 16 8.38 6.68 -0.95
CA GLN A 16 7.53 6.58 0.22
C GLN A 16 7.50 7.90 0.96
N HIS A 17 6.29 8.42 1.20
CA HIS A 17 6.03 9.55 2.09
C HIS A 17 5.59 9.05 3.46
N GLY A 18 6.21 9.56 4.52
CA GLY A 18 5.99 9.09 5.88
C GLY A 18 6.54 7.68 6.12
N THR A 19 6.36 7.17 7.33
CA THR A 19 6.68 5.79 7.70
C THR A 19 5.50 5.15 8.42
N LEU A 20 5.36 3.83 8.40
CA LEU A 20 4.35 3.17 9.23
C LEU A 20 4.59 3.41 10.72
N GLY A 21 5.86 3.49 11.12
CA GLY A 21 6.23 3.78 12.49
C GLY A 21 5.70 5.11 13.03
N MET A 22 5.55 6.13 12.17
CA MET A 22 4.95 7.40 12.60
C MET A 22 3.44 7.31 12.82
N LEU A 23 2.75 6.37 12.15
CA LEU A 23 1.32 6.16 12.36
C LEU A 23 1.03 5.48 13.71
N VAL A 24 1.97 4.67 14.23
CA VAL A 24 1.77 3.93 15.49
C VAL A 24 1.30 4.82 16.64
N PRO A 25 1.95 5.95 16.96
CA PRO A 25 1.53 6.85 18.03
C PRO A 25 0.43 7.84 17.64
N GLY A 26 -0.19 7.72 16.45
CA GLY A 26 -1.30 8.56 16.01
C GLY A 26 -0.91 9.79 15.19
N LEU A 27 0.24 9.80 14.49
CA LEU A 27 0.58 10.90 13.58
C LEU A 27 -0.17 10.75 12.25
N PHE A 28 -1.48 11.01 12.28
CA PHE A 28 -2.40 10.78 11.15
C PHE A 28 -2.68 12.02 10.31
N GLU A 29 -2.13 13.18 10.69
CA GLU A 29 -2.31 14.39 9.90
C GLU A 29 -1.61 14.26 8.55
N GLY A 30 -2.34 14.57 7.46
CA GLY A 30 -1.78 14.57 6.12
C GLY A 30 -0.75 15.69 5.93
N THR A 31 0.43 15.34 5.47
CA THR A 31 1.58 16.25 5.34
C THR A 31 2.07 16.41 3.91
N MET A 32 1.59 15.60 2.96
CA MET A 32 1.88 15.72 1.52
C MET A 32 0.57 15.79 0.74
N THR A 33 0.47 16.70 -0.24
CA THR A 33 -0.69 16.76 -1.13
C THR A 33 -0.72 15.58 -2.09
N VAL A 34 -1.93 15.16 -2.50
CA VAL A 34 -2.09 14.13 -3.55
C VAL A 34 -1.43 14.59 -4.85
N ALA A 35 -1.55 15.89 -5.20
CA ALA A 35 -0.90 16.46 -6.39
C ALA A 35 0.63 16.30 -6.37
N ASP A 36 1.27 16.44 -5.20
CA ASP A 36 2.72 16.24 -5.07
C ASP A 36 3.07 14.75 -5.07
N LEU A 37 2.28 13.91 -4.39
CA LEU A 37 2.48 12.46 -4.37
C LEU A 37 2.47 11.87 -5.79
N LEU A 38 1.53 12.27 -6.64
CA LEU A 38 1.38 11.79 -8.01
C LEU A 38 2.57 12.15 -8.93
N LYS A 39 3.46 13.05 -8.53
CA LYS A 39 4.72 13.31 -9.25
C LYS A 39 5.75 12.19 -9.08
N HIS A 40 5.53 11.28 -8.11
CA HIS A 40 6.46 10.23 -7.72
C HIS A 40 6.00 8.82 -8.12
N GLY A 41 4.77 8.67 -8.63
CA GLY A 41 4.27 7.36 -9.07
C GLY A 41 2.86 7.43 -9.64
N ASP A 42 2.53 6.41 -10.40
CA ASP A 42 1.20 6.16 -11.00
C ASP A 42 0.51 4.94 -10.40
N TRP A 43 1.24 4.15 -9.58
CA TRP A 43 0.79 2.98 -8.84
C TRP A 43 1.22 3.04 -7.38
N GLY A 44 0.36 2.56 -6.48
CA GLY A 44 0.72 2.51 -5.06
C GLY A 44 -0.44 2.36 -4.11
N ILE A 45 -0.11 2.46 -2.81
CA ILE A 45 -1.03 2.36 -1.68
C ILE A 45 -0.75 3.45 -0.65
N GLY A 46 -1.71 3.71 0.22
CA GLY A 46 -1.56 4.66 1.32
C GLY A 46 -2.88 4.91 2.03
N THR A 47 -2.97 6.04 2.72
CA THR A 47 -4.19 6.48 3.41
C THR A 47 -4.34 8.00 3.33
N ALA A 48 -5.55 8.52 3.49
CA ALA A 48 -5.77 9.96 3.54
C ALA A 48 -5.65 10.51 4.97
N SER A 49 -5.57 11.85 5.09
CA SER A 49 -5.43 12.55 6.36
C SER A 49 -6.47 12.09 7.38
N GLY A 50 -6.02 11.82 8.61
CA GLY A 50 -6.87 11.27 9.68
C GLY A 50 -7.13 9.77 9.54
N LEU A 51 -6.31 9.01 8.80
CA LEU A 51 -6.58 7.62 8.39
C LEU A 51 -7.96 7.49 7.72
N ASP A 52 -8.37 8.46 6.89
CA ASP A 52 -9.64 8.42 6.17
C ASP A 52 -9.57 7.38 5.05
N GLY A 53 -9.75 6.11 5.40
CA GLY A 53 -9.82 5.00 4.45
C GLY A 53 -8.48 4.54 3.89
N GLU A 54 -8.58 3.65 2.89
CA GLU A 54 -7.46 2.98 2.24
C GLU A 54 -7.29 3.49 0.80
N MET A 55 -6.16 4.12 0.51
CA MET A 55 -5.86 4.62 -0.83
C MET A 55 -5.31 3.51 -1.72
N ILE A 56 -5.85 3.41 -2.92
CA ILE A 56 -5.39 2.53 -3.99
C ILE A 56 -5.09 3.42 -5.20
N LEU A 57 -3.83 3.60 -5.53
CA LEU A 57 -3.41 4.37 -6.71
C LEU A 57 -3.24 3.41 -7.89
N LEU A 58 -4.09 3.55 -8.90
CA LEU A 58 -4.05 2.76 -10.13
C LEU A 58 -4.10 3.68 -11.35
N ASP A 59 -3.14 3.54 -12.25
CA ASP A 59 -3.05 4.34 -13.49
C ASP A 59 -3.18 5.84 -13.23
N HIS A 60 -2.46 6.34 -12.23
CA HIS A 60 -2.46 7.75 -11.81
C HIS A 60 -3.79 8.26 -11.20
N VAL A 61 -4.74 7.34 -10.91
CA VAL A 61 -6.01 7.68 -10.25
C VAL A 61 -5.99 7.22 -8.80
N PRO A 62 -6.00 8.14 -7.82
CA PRO A 62 -5.96 7.82 -6.39
C PRO A 62 -7.36 7.52 -5.86
N TYR A 63 -7.79 6.27 -5.95
CA TYR A 63 -9.03 5.80 -5.32
C TYR A 63 -8.88 5.71 -3.81
N LEU A 64 -9.93 6.05 -3.07
CA LEU A 64 -10.01 5.91 -1.63
C LEU A 64 -11.22 5.04 -1.27
N ALA A 65 -10.98 3.88 -0.69
CA ALA A 65 -12.02 3.05 -0.09
C ALA A 65 -12.29 3.55 1.32
N GLN A 66 -13.56 3.85 1.65
CA GLN A 66 -13.98 4.39 2.94
C GLN A 66 -14.72 3.35 3.78
N SER A 67 -14.74 3.54 5.09
CA SER A 67 -15.34 2.60 6.05
C SER A 67 -16.86 2.41 5.89
N ASN A 68 -17.54 3.33 5.21
CA ASN A 68 -18.96 3.20 4.82
C ASN A 68 -19.17 2.35 3.55
N GLY A 69 -18.10 1.83 2.92
CA GLY A 69 -18.13 1.06 1.68
C GLY A 69 -18.08 1.90 0.40
N GLU A 70 -18.08 3.22 0.49
CA GLU A 70 -17.95 4.08 -0.68
C GLU A 70 -16.51 4.10 -1.20
N ILE A 71 -16.36 4.20 -2.52
CA ILE A 71 -15.08 4.42 -3.18
C ILE A 71 -15.14 5.74 -3.94
N ARG A 72 -14.28 6.66 -3.56
CA ARG A 72 -14.14 7.97 -4.21
C ARG A 72 -12.74 8.20 -4.75
N ILE A 73 -12.56 9.24 -5.52
CA ILE A 73 -11.25 9.70 -5.97
C ILE A 73 -10.79 10.84 -5.06
N LEU A 74 -9.55 10.76 -4.59
CA LEU A 74 -8.94 11.86 -3.83
C LEU A 74 -8.70 13.07 -4.74
N LYS A 75 -8.97 14.26 -4.21
CA LYS A 75 -8.71 15.51 -4.91
C LYS A 75 -7.23 15.91 -4.80
N PRO A 76 -6.69 16.67 -5.75
CA PRO A 76 -5.27 17.08 -5.74
C PRO A 76 -4.79 17.80 -4.47
N GLU A 77 -5.68 18.58 -3.84
CA GLU A 77 -5.40 19.34 -2.63
C GLU A 77 -5.51 18.54 -1.33
N GLU A 78 -6.13 17.36 -1.35
CA GLU A 78 -6.20 16.49 -0.19
C GLU A 78 -4.80 15.97 0.16
N LYS A 79 -4.61 15.58 1.42
CA LYS A 79 -3.29 15.22 1.92
C LYS A 79 -3.27 13.79 2.45
N VAL A 80 -2.09 13.19 2.36
CA VAL A 80 -1.77 11.87 2.89
C VAL A 80 -0.72 11.98 4.01
N PRO A 81 -0.85 11.23 5.11
CA PRO A 81 0.20 11.07 6.11
C PRO A 81 1.22 10.00 5.70
N PHE A 82 0.74 8.99 4.97
CA PHE A 82 1.55 7.85 4.53
C PHE A 82 1.10 7.39 3.15
N ALA A 83 2.07 7.19 2.25
CA ALA A 83 1.85 6.53 0.97
C ALA A 83 3.15 5.93 0.44
N THR A 84 3.06 4.79 -0.24
CA THR A 84 4.13 4.18 -1.02
C THR A 84 3.69 4.13 -2.47
N VAL A 85 4.47 4.72 -3.39
CA VAL A 85 4.14 4.82 -4.81
C VAL A 85 5.34 4.57 -5.69
N HIS A 86 5.10 4.19 -6.95
CA HIS A 86 6.14 4.03 -7.95
C HIS A 86 5.56 4.26 -9.35
N PHE A 87 6.43 4.50 -10.34
CA PHE A 87 6.04 4.41 -11.75
C PHE A 87 6.12 2.96 -12.21
N GLU A 88 5.11 2.49 -12.92
CA GLU A 88 5.06 1.11 -13.36
C GLU A 88 6.14 0.81 -14.41
N GLU A 89 7.00 -0.14 -14.08
CA GLU A 89 7.99 -0.73 -14.97
C GLU A 89 8.06 -2.24 -14.70
N ILE A 90 7.07 -2.96 -15.23
CA ILE A 90 6.93 -4.41 -15.00
C ILE A 90 8.16 -5.14 -15.47
N LYS A 91 8.73 -5.96 -14.59
CA LYS A 91 9.91 -6.79 -14.87
C LYS A 91 9.53 -8.22 -15.19
N ASP A 92 8.68 -8.80 -14.38
CA ASP A 92 8.29 -10.20 -14.47
C ASP A 92 6.76 -10.32 -14.42
N SER A 93 6.21 -11.27 -15.16
CA SER A 93 4.79 -11.58 -15.10
C SER A 93 4.52 -13.06 -15.35
N PHE A 94 3.49 -13.60 -14.70
CA PHE A 94 3.07 -14.98 -14.87
C PHE A 94 1.58 -15.15 -14.56
N LYS A 95 0.98 -16.18 -15.15
CA LYS A 95 -0.42 -16.54 -14.88
C LYS A 95 -0.54 -17.53 -13.75
N VAL A 96 -1.62 -17.42 -13.00
CA VAL A 96 -1.97 -18.32 -11.91
C VAL A 96 -3.46 -18.64 -11.91
N GLU A 97 -3.81 -19.82 -11.40
CA GLU A 97 -5.18 -20.29 -11.26
C GLU A 97 -5.35 -20.99 -9.92
N ASN A 98 -6.52 -20.81 -9.28
CA ASN A 98 -6.95 -21.54 -8.09
C ASN A 98 -5.97 -21.51 -6.90
N LEU A 99 -5.29 -20.36 -6.65
CA LEU A 99 -4.38 -20.17 -5.53
C LEU A 99 -5.00 -19.32 -4.43
N THR A 100 -4.70 -19.67 -3.19
CA THR A 100 -4.89 -18.81 -2.03
C THR A 100 -3.80 -17.73 -1.98
N GLN A 101 -4.02 -16.70 -1.16
CA GLN A 101 -3.01 -15.66 -0.92
C GLN A 101 -1.67 -16.26 -0.49
N LYS A 102 -1.70 -17.12 0.55
CA LYS A 102 -0.47 -17.73 1.07
C LYS A 102 0.27 -18.58 0.04
N GLU A 103 -0.43 -19.38 -0.75
CA GLU A 103 0.20 -20.19 -1.80
C GLU A 103 0.85 -19.31 -2.86
N LEU A 104 0.25 -18.18 -3.22
CA LEU A 104 0.85 -17.22 -4.15
C LEU A 104 2.09 -16.54 -3.55
N GLU A 105 2.00 -16.07 -2.32
CA GLU A 105 3.11 -15.41 -1.61
C GLU A 105 4.32 -16.35 -1.47
N ASP A 106 4.08 -17.61 -1.06
CA ASP A 106 5.11 -18.65 -0.96
C ASP A 106 5.73 -18.95 -2.34
N LYS A 107 4.88 -19.03 -3.39
CA LYS A 107 5.34 -19.26 -4.78
C LYS A 107 6.23 -18.12 -5.27
N ILE A 108 5.87 -16.85 -5.05
CA ILE A 108 6.68 -15.70 -5.46
C ILE A 108 8.08 -15.78 -4.83
N LEU A 109 8.15 -16.02 -3.52
CA LEU A 109 9.43 -16.06 -2.80
C LEU A 109 10.25 -17.34 -3.10
N ALA A 110 9.62 -18.41 -3.60
CA ALA A 110 10.30 -19.62 -4.06
C ALA A 110 10.87 -19.46 -5.48
N ASP A 111 10.10 -18.85 -6.38
CA ASP A 111 10.45 -18.78 -7.81
C ASP A 111 11.38 -17.60 -8.13
N TYR A 112 11.35 -16.53 -7.29
CA TYR A 112 12.13 -15.31 -7.51
C TYR A 112 13.09 -15.02 -6.34
N PRO A 113 14.34 -14.59 -6.61
CA PRO A 113 15.34 -14.32 -5.57
C PRO A 113 15.11 -12.98 -4.85
N TYR A 114 13.85 -12.68 -4.48
CA TYR A 114 13.43 -11.37 -3.98
C TYR A 114 13.27 -11.29 -2.46
N LYS A 115 13.65 -12.32 -1.71
CA LYS A 115 13.53 -12.36 -0.23
C LYS A 115 14.11 -11.14 0.49
N ASN A 116 15.16 -10.53 -0.05
CA ASN A 116 15.82 -9.34 0.51
C ASN A 116 15.63 -8.09 -0.38
N VAL A 117 14.67 -8.12 -1.28
CA VAL A 117 14.40 -7.04 -2.22
C VAL A 117 13.03 -6.44 -1.91
N PHE A 118 12.95 -5.11 -1.87
CA PHE A 118 11.67 -4.42 -1.86
C PHE A 118 11.08 -4.49 -3.28
N PHE A 119 9.85 -5.00 -3.44
CA PHE A 119 9.24 -5.13 -4.75
C PHE A 119 7.74 -4.85 -4.71
N ALA A 120 7.20 -4.33 -5.81
CA ALA A 120 5.76 -4.20 -6.02
C ALA A 120 5.17 -5.52 -6.54
N VAL A 121 3.94 -5.78 -6.10
CA VAL A 121 3.08 -6.86 -6.58
C VAL A 121 1.81 -6.24 -7.13
N LYS A 122 1.46 -6.58 -8.38
CA LYS A 122 0.15 -6.30 -8.96
C LYS A 122 -0.46 -7.61 -9.43
N ILE A 123 -1.74 -7.84 -9.09
CA ILE A 123 -2.49 -9.04 -9.50
C ILE A 123 -3.78 -8.57 -10.16
N VAL A 124 -3.97 -8.89 -11.41
CA VAL A 124 -5.17 -8.51 -12.18
C VAL A 124 -5.90 -9.76 -12.61
N GLY A 125 -7.16 -9.89 -12.23
CA GLY A 125 -7.94 -11.08 -12.60
C GLY A 125 -9.23 -11.26 -11.84
N ASN A 126 -9.68 -12.52 -11.78
CA ASN A 126 -10.90 -12.96 -11.16
C ASN A 126 -10.59 -13.68 -9.84
N PHE A 127 -11.30 -13.31 -8.79
CA PHE A 127 -11.13 -13.85 -7.45
C PHE A 127 -12.40 -14.59 -7.04
N SER A 128 -12.22 -15.81 -6.49
CA SER A 128 -13.33 -16.58 -5.91
C SER A 128 -13.82 -15.93 -4.62
N THR A 129 -12.88 -15.38 -3.83
CA THR A 129 -13.16 -14.64 -2.60
C THR A 129 -12.16 -13.52 -2.42
N VAL A 130 -12.63 -12.41 -1.87
CA VAL A 130 -11.78 -11.28 -1.42
C VAL A 130 -12.32 -10.79 -0.09
N LYS A 131 -11.43 -10.56 0.85
CA LYS A 131 -11.72 -9.96 2.15
C LYS A 131 -10.84 -8.75 2.36
N THR A 132 -11.45 -7.59 2.59
CA THR A 132 -10.74 -6.33 2.84
C THR A 132 -11.17 -5.71 4.15
N ARG A 133 -10.36 -4.81 4.66
CA ARG A 133 -10.69 -3.94 5.78
C ARG A 133 -10.47 -2.48 5.41
N VAL A 134 -11.19 -1.60 6.08
CA VAL A 134 -11.04 -0.16 5.93
C VAL A 134 -11.16 0.50 7.29
N VAL A 135 -10.19 1.33 7.64
CA VAL A 135 -10.23 2.11 8.88
C VAL A 135 -11.19 3.29 8.76
N GLU A 136 -11.87 3.62 9.86
CA GLU A 136 -12.71 4.80 9.91
C GLU A 136 -11.87 6.05 10.11
N LYS A 137 -12.30 7.16 9.49
CA LYS A 137 -11.67 8.47 9.66
C LYS A 137 -11.57 8.87 11.14
N GLN A 138 -10.36 9.19 11.57
CA GLN A 138 -10.08 9.66 12.91
C GLN A 138 -10.11 11.18 13.00
N THR A 139 -10.52 11.67 14.16
CA THR A 139 -10.51 13.08 14.53
C THR A 139 -9.64 13.29 15.77
N ARG A 140 -9.07 14.50 15.93
CA ARG A 140 -8.25 14.85 17.09
C ARG A 140 -9.07 14.84 18.41
N PRO A 141 -8.48 14.34 19.51
CA PRO A 141 -7.15 13.76 19.65
C PRO A 141 -7.10 12.34 19.01
N TYR A 142 -6.06 12.07 18.21
CA TYR A 142 -5.93 10.79 17.52
C TYR A 142 -5.65 9.63 18.48
N LYS A 143 -6.28 8.49 18.22
CA LYS A 143 -5.98 7.20 18.85
C LYS A 143 -4.65 6.66 18.31
N THR A 144 -4.10 5.59 18.92
CA THR A 144 -2.99 4.83 18.35
C THR A 144 -3.45 4.00 17.16
N LEU A 145 -2.53 3.64 16.25
CA LEU A 145 -2.82 2.79 15.09
C LEU A 145 -3.50 1.47 15.49
N LEU A 146 -3.01 0.81 16.54
CA LEU A 146 -3.57 -0.45 17.03
C LEU A 146 -5.01 -0.29 17.55
N GLN A 147 -5.33 0.83 18.21
CA GLN A 147 -6.71 1.10 18.65
C GLN A 147 -7.64 1.28 17.47
N VAL A 148 -7.22 2.01 16.43
CA VAL A 148 -7.99 2.21 15.20
C VAL A 148 -8.17 0.90 14.44
N ALA A 149 -7.13 0.08 14.33
CA ALA A 149 -7.18 -1.21 13.64
C ALA A 149 -8.17 -2.20 14.27
N ASN A 150 -8.46 -2.09 15.57
CA ASN A 150 -9.45 -2.94 16.24
C ASN A 150 -10.92 -2.53 15.97
N GLU A 151 -11.15 -1.35 15.40
CA GLU A 151 -12.49 -0.77 15.14
C GLU A 151 -12.82 -0.68 13.63
N GLN A 152 -12.06 -1.36 12.77
CA GLN A 152 -12.17 -1.25 11.32
C GLN A 152 -13.39 -1.98 10.74
N ALA A 153 -13.93 -1.44 9.63
CA ALA A 153 -14.96 -2.10 8.84
C ALA A 153 -14.34 -3.21 7.98
N VAL A 154 -15.01 -4.36 7.92
CA VAL A 154 -14.59 -5.51 7.11
C VAL A 154 -15.60 -5.75 6.00
N PHE A 155 -15.10 -5.96 4.78
CA PHE A 155 -15.90 -6.24 3.60
C PHE A 155 -15.47 -7.55 2.97
N GLU A 156 -16.44 -8.32 2.48
CA GLU A 156 -16.19 -9.59 1.79
C GLU A 156 -16.97 -9.61 0.47
N SER A 157 -16.38 -10.24 -0.54
CA SER A 157 -17.05 -10.47 -1.82
C SER A 157 -16.62 -11.81 -2.42
N THR A 158 -17.48 -12.36 -3.25
CA THR A 158 -17.23 -13.61 -3.99
C THR A 158 -17.40 -13.37 -5.49
N ASP A 159 -16.70 -14.17 -6.31
CA ASP A 159 -16.76 -14.12 -7.79
C ASP A 159 -16.61 -12.70 -8.33
N ILE A 160 -15.52 -12.04 -7.97
CA ILE A 160 -15.27 -10.62 -8.27
C ILE A 160 -14.00 -10.43 -9.10
N SER A 161 -14.07 -9.53 -10.09
CA SER A 161 -12.90 -9.09 -10.86
C SER A 161 -12.31 -7.82 -10.25
N GLY A 162 -10.98 -7.70 -10.28
CA GLY A 162 -10.32 -6.53 -9.73
C GLY A 162 -8.80 -6.61 -9.79
N THR A 163 -8.20 -5.62 -9.13
CA THR A 163 -6.74 -5.46 -9.03
C THR A 163 -6.30 -5.44 -7.59
N VAL A 164 -5.36 -6.31 -7.24
CA VAL A 164 -4.54 -6.18 -6.04
C VAL A 164 -3.27 -5.41 -6.40
N ILE A 165 -2.91 -4.45 -5.57
CA ILE A 165 -1.64 -3.71 -5.66
C ILE A 165 -1.03 -3.56 -4.28
N GLY A 166 0.28 -3.62 -4.20
CA GLY A 166 1.02 -3.31 -2.98
C GLY A 166 2.46 -3.76 -3.06
N TYR A 167 3.04 -4.01 -1.91
CA TYR A 167 4.47 -4.20 -1.80
C TYR A 167 4.83 -5.36 -0.87
N PHE A 168 5.95 -6.01 -1.20
CA PHE A 168 6.69 -6.82 -0.26
C PHE A 168 7.88 -6.02 0.27
N ALA A 169 7.98 -5.90 1.59
CA ALA A 169 9.11 -5.29 2.26
C ALA A 169 9.88 -6.34 3.07
N PRO A 170 11.20 -6.53 2.82
CA PRO A 170 12.03 -7.37 3.68
C PRO A 170 12.03 -6.89 5.14
N LYS A 171 12.23 -7.80 6.09
CA LYS A 171 12.21 -7.51 7.54
C LYS A 171 13.12 -6.36 7.96
N MET A 172 14.22 -6.09 7.21
CA MET A 172 15.13 -4.99 7.48
C MET A 172 14.49 -3.59 7.35
N PHE A 173 13.33 -3.48 6.68
CA PHE A 173 12.58 -2.24 6.50
C PHE A 173 11.42 -2.08 7.48
N GLN A 174 11.28 -2.99 8.46
CA GLN A 174 10.23 -2.89 9.48
C GLN A 174 10.30 -1.54 10.22
N GLY A 175 9.15 -0.87 10.33
CA GLY A 175 9.03 0.47 10.87
C GLY A 175 9.01 1.56 9.79
N MET A 176 9.81 1.42 8.73
CA MET A 176 9.64 2.23 7.53
C MET A 176 8.37 1.79 6.79
N ALA A 177 8.25 0.48 6.52
CA ALA A 177 7.09 -0.18 5.93
C ALA A 177 6.68 -1.39 6.79
N ALA A 178 5.54 -2.02 6.52
CA ALA A 178 5.20 -3.33 7.09
C ALA A 178 6.11 -4.40 6.47
N ALA A 179 6.78 -5.19 7.31
CA ALA A 179 7.55 -6.33 6.81
C ALA A 179 6.60 -7.44 6.32
N GLY A 180 6.90 -8.00 5.17
CA GLY A 180 6.03 -8.94 4.46
C GLY A 180 5.24 -8.24 3.37
N TYR A 181 4.07 -8.79 3.03
CA TYR A 181 3.18 -8.22 2.01
C TYR A 181 2.22 -7.21 2.65
N HIS A 182 2.13 -6.03 2.08
CA HIS A 182 1.14 -4.99 2.38
C HIS A 182 0.39 -4.69 1.10
N LEU A 183 -0.84 -5.17 1.01
CA LEU A 183 -1.61 -5.22 -0.22
C LEU A 183 -2.96 -4.53 -0.05
N HIS A 184 -3.39 -3.81 -1.07
CA HIS A 184 -4.73 -3.25 -1.20
C HIS A 184 -5.45 -3.87 -2.40
N PHE A 185 -6.76 -3.93 -2.35
CA PHE A 185 -7.62 -4.41 -3.43
C PHE A 185 -8.57 -3.34 -3.91
N LEU A 186 -8.86 -3.33 -5.20
CA LEU A 186 -9.93 -2.55 -5.80
C LEU A 186 -10.68 -3.37 -6.84
N ALA A 187 -11.99 -3.56 -6.65
CA ALA A 187 -12.85 -4.19 -7.63
C ALA A 187 -12.98 -3.34 -8.90
N ASP A 188 -13.09 -3.96 -10.07
CA ASP A 188 -13.26 -3.25 -11.34
C ASP A 188 -14.52 -2.38 -11.37
N ASN A 189 -15.61 -2.87 -10.79
CA ASN A 189 -16.89 -2.16 -10.65
C ASN A 189 -16.94 -1.17 -9.47
N LYS A 190 -15.84 -1.03 -8.70
CA LYS A 190 -15.72 -0.16 -7.53
C LYS A 190 -16.70 -0.48 -6.39
N SER A 191 -17.21 -1.70 -6.32
CA SER A 191 -18.14 -2.13 -5.26
C SER A 191 -17.46 -2.44 -3.94
N ILE A 192 -16.16 -2.77 -3.95
CA ILE A 192 -15.35 -3.10 -2.78
C ILE A 192 -13.89 -2.70 -3.03
N GLY A 193 -13.22 -2.24 -1.99
CA GLY A 193 -11.79 -1.95 -1.96
C GLY A 193 -11.29 -1.88 -0.53
N GLY A 194 -9.97 -1.70 -0.36
CA GLY A 194 -9.38 -1.52 0.96
C GLY A 194 -8.09 -2.34 1.16
N HIS A 195 -7.59 -2.31 2.38
CA HIS A 195 -6.47 -3.14 2.81
C HIS A 195 -6.88 -4.62 2.76
N LEU A 196 -6.07 -5.43 2.11
CA LEU A 196 -6.38 -6.82 1.83
C LEU A 196 -6.04 -7.70 3.03
N LEU A 197 -7.04 -8.46 3.51
CA LEU A 197 -6.86 -9.43 4.60
C LEU A 197 -6.67 -10.84 4.07
N ASP A 198 -7.41 -11.21 3.02
CA ASP A 198 -7.32 -12.54 2.40
C ASP A 198 -7.96 -12.53 1.01
N PHE A 199 -7.48 -13.41 0.15
CA PHE A 199 -8.11 -13.68 -1.14
C PHE A 199 -7.88 -15.12 -1.62
N LYS A 200 -8.75 -15.54 -2.54
CA LYS A 200 -8.53 -16.73 -3.35
C LYS A 200 -8.69 -16.39 -4.82
N ILE A 201 -7.63 -16.61 -5.58
CA ILE A 201 -7.63 -16.42 -7.03
C ILE A 201 -8.41 -17.54 -7.70
N LYS A 202 -9.25 -17.18 -8.68
CA LYS A 202 -9.82 -18.10 -9.66
C LYS A 202 -8.88 -18.20 -10.86
N GLU A 203 -8.58 -17.07 -11.48
CA GLU A 203 -7.57 -16.91 -12.54
C GLU A 203 -7.04 -15.48 -12.52
N ALA A 204 -5.74 -15.28 -12.63
CA ALA A 204 -5.13 -13.95 -12.64
C ALA A 204 -3.77 -13.93 -13.33
N THR A 205 -3.35 -12.70 -13.68
CA THR A 205 -1.96 -12.42 -14.04
C THR A 205 -1.30 -11.66 -12.90
N VAL A 206 -0.16 -12.16 -12.46
CA VAL A 206 0.69 -11.54 -11.44
C VAL A 206 1.82 -10.82 -12.13
N TYR A 207 2.11 -9.60 -11.68
CA TYR A 207 3.18 -8.74 -12.16
C TYR A 207 4.08 -8.38 -10.99
N LEU A 208 5.40 -8.42 -11.19
CA LEU A 208 6.40 -8.11 -10.18
C LEU A 208 7.35 -7.03 -10.69
N GLN A 209 7.63 -6.07 -9.81
CA GLN A 209 8.61 -5.02 -10.08
C GLN A 209 9.56 -4.86 -8.90
N PRO A 210 10.78 -5.42 -8.96
CA PRO A 210 11.79 -5.21 -7.94
C PRO A 210 12.40 -3.81 -8.04
N PHE A 211 12.67 -3.18 -6.90
CA PHE A 211 13.27 -1.86 -6.82
C PHE A 211 14.75 -1.92 -6.48
N THR A 212 15.53 -1.04 -7.11
CA THR A 212 16.96 -0.85 -6.83
C THR A 212 17.20 0.31 -5.89
N SER A 213 16.20 1.19 -5.72
CA SER A 213 16.30 2.40 -4.92
C SER A 213 15.02 2.66 -4.16
N ILE A 214 15.16 3.19 -2.93
CA ILE A 214 14.06 3.67 -2.10
C ILE A 214 14.31 5.14 -1.83
N GLU A 215 13.33 5.99 -2.11
CA GLU A 215 13.33 7.38 -1.70
C GLU A 215 12.34 7.56 -0.55
N GLN A 216 12.87 7.78 0.65
CA GLN A 216 12.08 8.05 1.85
C GLN A 216 11.94 9.55 2.06
N HIS A 217 10.71 10.06 1.99
CA HIS A 217 10.38 11.45 2.29
C HIS A 217 9.79 11.57 3.69
N LEU A 218 10.32 12.49 4.50
CA LEU A 218 9.87 12.75 5.86
C LEU A 218 9.21 14.13 5.98
N PRO A 219 8.14 14.27 6.79
CA PRO A 219 7.40 15.53 6.96
C PRO A 219 8.14 16.50 7.90
N ILE A 220 9.30 17.00 7.50
CA ILE A 220 10.18 17.86 8.31
C ILE A 220 9.57 19.22 8.66
N ASP A 221 8.50 19.63 7.98
CA ASP A 221 7.76 20.87 8.28
C ASP A 221 6.63 20.64 9.31
N ASN A 222 6.41 19.40 9.76
CA ASN A 222 5.38 19.05 10.73
C ASN A 222 5.96 19.03 12.15
N GLN A 223 5.57 20.00 12.99
CA GLN A 223 6.08 20.13 14.35
C GLN A 223 5.68 18.97 15.27
N GLU A 224 4.53 18.34 15.03
CA GLU A 224 4.11 17.18 15.80
C GLU A 224 5.03 15.97 15.52
N PHE A 225 5.38 15.74 14.24
CA PHE A 225 6.36 14.73 13.86
C PHE A 225 7.74 15.00 14.46
N LEU A 226 8.23 16.25 14.37
CA LEU A 226 9.57 16.60 14.86
C LEU A 226 9.74 16.47 16.38
N ASN A 227 8.65 16.64 17.14
CA ASN A 227 8.70 16.61 18.61
C ASN A 227 8.20 15.29 19.21
N LYS A 228 7.65 14.38 18.40
CA LYS A 228 7.14 13.10 18.89
C LYS A 228 8.29 12.15 19.21
N ASP A 229 8.31 11.65 20.44
CA ASP A 229 9.19 10.52 20.77
C ASP A 229 8.59 9.25 20.13
N LEU A 230 9.38 8.61 19.27
CA LEU A 230 9.01 7.39 18.57
C LEU A 230 9.77 6.22 19.23
N ASP A 231 9.15 5.59 20.24
CA ASP A 231 9.72 4.40 20.88
C ASP A 231 9.70 3.22 19.89
N ILE A 232 10.91 2.77 19.53
CA ILE A 232 11.08 1.70 18.53
C ILE A 232 10.79 0.32 19.13
N ALA A 233 10.92 0.13 20.46
CA ALA A 233 10.80 -1.18 21.08
C ALA A 233 9.42 -1.82 20.88
N ASP A 234 8.34 -1.07 21.06
CA ASP A 234 6.98 -1.54 20.90
C ASP A 234 6.42 -1.37 19.46
N MET A 235 7.10 -0.58 18.63
CA MET A 235 6.63 -0.20 17.29
C MET A 235 6.48 -1.41 16.38
N HIS A 236 7.44 -2.32 16.37
CA HIS A 236 7.42 -3.50 15.50
C HIS A 236 6.21 -4.39 15.78
N ASP A 237 5.94 -4.67 17.06
CA ASP A 237 4.81 -5.50 17.49
C ASP A 237 3.47 -4.83 17.16
N GLN A 238 3.38 -3.51 17.31
CA GLN A 238 2.16 -2.76 17.01
C GLN A 238 1.88 -2.70 15.51
N ILE A 239 2.89 -2.49 14.66
CA ILE A 239 2.75 -2.54 13.21
C ILE A 239 2.28 -3.95 12.78
N GLN A 240 2.92 -5.00 13.27
CA GLN A 240 2.56 -6.36 12.90
C GLN A 240 1.13 -6.73 13.32
N LYS A 241 0.64 -6.26 14.46
CA LYS A 241 -0.75 -6.47 14.91
C LYS A 241 -1.77 -5.64 14.13
N ALA A 242 -1.37 -4.47 13.61
CA ALA A 242 -2.25 -3.59 12.85
C ALA A 242 -2.36 -3.96 11.37
N GLU A 243 -1.29 -4.53 10.79
CA GLU A 243 -1.14 -4.77 9.36
C GLU A 243 -1.17 -6.28 8.98
N GLY A 244 -0.98 -7.19 9.96
CA GLY A 244 -0.86 -8.63 9.76
C GLY A 244 -2.14 -9.44 9.84
#